data_ae4ee826757f13fa3073651e69f8a3bd
#
_entry.id   ae4ee826757f13fa3073651e69f8a3bd
#
_cell.length_a   1.000
_cell.length_b   1.000
_cell.length_c   1.000
_cell.angle_alpha   90.00
_cell.angle_beta   90.00
_cell.angle_gamma   90.00
#
_symmetry.space_group_name_H-M   'P 1'
#
loop_
_entity.id
_entity.type
_entity.pdbx_description
1 polymer ?
#
loop_
_entity_poly.entity_id
_entity_poly.type
_entity_poly.pdbx_seq_one_letter_code
_entity_poly.pdbx_strand_id
1 'polypeptide(L)'
;MALKLKNKEVVDTAAKWFDFDEDTKVLIAPVDSPEYQVAIERMQRRIWRNDSVFAEGSVGVLEGEVSEKRNHCMVLAKYIVKDWQGAQDHEGNALPYDEEIGVSMLESDLEFFLFVLRSAESFAKQVQEERKETLEKPSPASSGKASGQGRKQRSAS
;
A
#
# COMPACT_ATOMS: atom_id res chain seq x y z
N MET A 1 2.84 27.78 19.49
CA MET A 1 3.26 27.26 18.18
C MET A 1 2.06 27.12 17.24
N ALA A 2 2.21 27.65 16.06
CA ALA A 2 1.13 27.54 15.08
C ALA A 2 1.15 26.15 14.42
N LEU A 3 -0.02 25.62 14.20
CA LEU A 3 -0.18 24.40 13.39
C LEU A 3 0.12 24.77 11.94
N LYS A 4 1.08 24.09 11.34
CA LYS A 4 1.47 24.34 9.96
C LYS A 4 1.06 23.20 9.07
N LEU A 5 0.47 23.53 7.95
CA LEU A 5 0.21 22.56 6.92
C LEU A 5 1.53 22.16 6.27
N LYS A 6 1.85 20.90 6.35
CA LYS A 6 3.06 20.40 5.71
C LYS A 6 2.91 20.43 4.20
N ASN A 7 3.95 20.90 3.54
CA ASN A 7 3.97 20.89 2.10
C ASN A 7 4.02 19.46 1.62
N LYS A 8 2.92 19.02 1.02
CA LYS A 8 2.88 17.69 0.39
C LYS A 8 3.57 17.81 -0.95
N GLU A 9 4.84 17.53 -0.95
CA GLU A 9 5.45 17.25 -2.23
C GLU A 9 4.76 16.01 -2.79
N VAL A 10 4.27 16.15 -4.00
CA VAL A 10 3.78 15.00 -4.73
C VAL A 10 5.01 14.14 -5.03
N VAL A 11 5.32 13.25 -4.09
CA VAL A 11 6.27 12.20 -4.40
C VAL A 11 5.53 11.30 -5.36
N ASP A 12 6.02 11.22 -6.57
CA ASP A 12 5.54 10.26 -7.53
C ASP A 12 5.83 8.87 -6.94
N THR A 13 4.85 8.32 -6.26
CA THR A 13 4.92 6.96 -5.73
C THR A 13 4.69 6.00 -6.88
N ALA A 14 5.63 6.02 -7.82
CA ALA A 14 5.61 5.09 -8.92
C ALA A 14 5.66 3.67 -8.37
N ALA A 15 4.91 2.78 -8.99
CA ALA A 15 4.96 1.37 -8.65
C ALA A 15 6.38 0.83 -8.84
N LYS A 16 6.71 -0.17 -8.07
CA LYS A 16 8.04 -0.79 -8.08
C LYS A 16 7.90 -2.27 -8.37
N TRP A 17 8.87 -2.82 -9.10
CA TRP A 17 8.91 -4.25 -9.38
C TRP A 17 9.43 -5.02 -8.17
N PHE A 18 8.71 -6.08 -7.83
CA PHE A 18 9.08 -7.01 -6.75
C PHE A 18 9.15 -8.41 -7.31
N ASP A 19 10.11 -9.19 -6.83
CA ASP A 19 10.27 -10.59 -7.26
C ASP A 19 9.37 -11.48 -6.40
N PHE A 20 8.42 -12.15 -7.03
CA PHE A 20 7.58 -13.14 -6.35
C PHE A 20 8.32 -14.47 -6.24
N ASP A 21 8.91 -14.91 -7.35
CA ASP A 21 9.76 -16.09 -7.39
C ASP A 21 10.84 -15.88 -8.48
N GLU A 22 11.56 -16.94 -8.83
CA GLU A 22 12.62 -16.86 -9.82
C GLU A 22 12.15 -16.40 -11.19
N ASP A 23 10.92 -16.70 -11.53
CA ASP A 23 10.36 -16.45 -12.87
C ASP A 23 9.36 -15.32 -12.93
N THR A 24 8.82 -14.91 -11.80
CA THR A 24 7.70 -13.96 -11.77
C THR A 24 8.06 -12.68 -11.02
N LYS A 25 7.83 -11.55 -11.68
CA LYS A 25 7.96 -10.22 -11.10
C LYS A 25 6.62 -9.51 -11.14
N VAL A 26 6.36 -8.69 -10.15
CA VAL A 26 5.08 -7.99 -10.02
C VAL A 26 5.36 -6.51 -9.78
N LEU A 27 4.67 -5.66 -10.54
CA LEU A 27 4.75 -4.21 -10.38
C LEU A 27 3.71 -3.79 -9.35
N ILE A 28 4.15 -3.29 -8.21
CA ILE A 28 3.30 -3.05 -7.05
C ILE A 28 3.39 -1.60 -6.60
N ALA A 29 2.22 -1.00 -6.37
CA ALA A 29 2.10 0.35 -5.80
C ALA A 29 2.05 0.25 -4.27
N PRO A 30 2.41 1.32 -3.54
CA PRO A 30 2.37 1.29 -2.07
C PRO A 30 0.92 1.41 -1.57
N VAL A 31 0.67 0.85 -0.37
CA VAL A 31 -0.68 0.86 0.23
C VAL A 31 -1.17 2.25 0.61
N ASP A 32 -0.27 3.22 0.72
CA ASP A 32 -0.67 4.60 1.05
C ASP A 32 -1.06 5.42 -0.18
N SER A 33 -1.21 4.78 -1.34
CA SER A 33 -1.70 5.49 -2.53
C SER A 33 -3.13 5.98 -2.27
N PRO A 34 -3.47 7.21 -2.70
CA PRO A 34 -4.77 7.80 -2.39
C PRO A 34 -5.96 7.00 -2.91
N GLU A 35 -5.87 6.48 -4.12
CA GLU A 35 -6.96 5.70 -4.71
C GLU A 35 -7.22 4.40 -3.93
N TYR A 36 -6.16 3.73 -3.52
CA TYR A 36 -6.28 2.51 -2.72
C TYR A 36 -6.94 2.81 -1.38
N GLN A 37 -6.52 3.88 -0.71
CA GLN A 37 -7.08 4.27 0.58
C GLN A 37 -8.58 4.55 0.49
N VAL A 38 -9.00 5.31 -0.52
CA VAL A 38 -10.42 5.60 -0.73
C VAL A 38 -11.20 4.32 -1.03
N ALA A 39 -10.64 3.45 -1.87
CA ALA A 39 -11.31 2.19 -2.23
C ALA A 39 -11.48 1.26 -1.03
N ILE A 40 -10.46 1.16 -0.18
CA ILE A 40 -10.52 0.34 1.04
C ILE A 40 -11.57 0.90 2.01
N GLU A 41 -11.60 2.20 2.22
CA GLU A 41 -12.59 2.82 3.09
C GLU A 41 -14.02 2.59 2.58
N ARG A 42 -14.21 2.70 1.27
CA ARG A 42 -15.52 2.45 0.65
C ARG A 42 -15.94 0.99 0.81
N MET A 43 -15.00 0.08 0.65
CA MET A 43 -15.24 -1.35 0.85
C MET A 43 -15.66 -1.63 2.29
N GLN A 44 -14.94 -1.06 3.26
CA GLN A 44 -15.25 -1.24 4.68
C GLN A 44 -16.62 -0.69 5.05
N ARG A 45 -17.00 0.47 4.51
CA ARG A 45 -18.33 1.04 4.75
C ARG A 45 -19.43 0.15 4.20
N ARG A 46 -19.21 -0.46 3.05
CA ARG A 46 -20.18 -1.36 2.43
C ARG A 46 -20.35 -2.62 3.28
N ILE A 47 -19.25 -3.18 3.77
CA ILE A 47 -19.29 -4.35 4.66
C ILE A 47 -20.06 -4.03 5.92
N TRP A 48 -19.80 -2.88 6.54
CA TRP A 48 -20.50 -2.43 7.73
C TRP A 48 -22.00 -2.27 7.49
N ARG A 49 -22.37 -1.72 6.35
CA ARG A 49 -23.77 -1.54 5.98
C ARG A 49 -24.46 -2.89 5.81
N ASN A 50 -23.79 -3.84 5.19
CA ASN A 50 -24.33 -5.18 5.01
C ASN A 50 -24.51 -5.88 6.37
N ASP A 51 -23.52 -5.75 7.24
CA ASP A 51 -23.59 -6.35 8.58
C ASP A 51 -24.76 -5.83 9.39
N SER A 52 -25.11 -4.56 9.23
CA SER A 52 -26.20 -3.95 10.00
C SER A 52 -27.58 -4.55 9.71
N VAL A 53 -27.72 -5.28 8.62
CA VAL A 53 -28.98 -5.93 8.23
C VAL A 53 -29.20 -7.21 9.04
N PHE A 54 -28.16 -7.80 9.59
CA PHE A 54 -28.23 -9.04 10.33
C PHE A 54 -28.29 -8.80 11.83
N ALA A 55 -29.06 -9.62 12.53
CA ALA A 55 -29.06 -9.60 13.99
C ALA A 55 -27.71 -10.10 14.51
N GLU A 56 -27.33 -9.61 15.70
CA GLU A 56 -26.11 -10.04 16.35
C GLU A 56 -26.09 -11.57 16.51
N GLY A 57 -24.98 -12.18 16.12
CA GLY A 57 -24.80 -13.63 16.20
C GLY A 57 -25.44 -14.41 15.06
N SER A 58 -26.18 -13.76 14.16
CA SER A 58 -26.74 -14.46 13.01
C SER A 58 -25.72 -14.63 11.91
N VAL A 59 -25.91 -15.66 11.10
CA VAL A 59 -25.04 -15.99 9.97
C VAL A 59 -25.91 -15.94 8.72
N GLY A 60 -25.43 -15.21 7.71
CA GLY A 60 -26.17 -15.11 6.49
C GLY A 60 -25.41 -14.32 5.42
N VAL A 61 -26.00 -14.30 4.23
CA VAL A 61 -25.43 -13.61 3.07
C VAL A 61 -26.55 -12.85 2.38
N LEU A 62 -26.32 -11.58 2.06
CA LEU A 62 -27.25 -10.83 1.24
C LEU A 62 -27.12 -11.24 -0.21
N GLU A 63 -28.22 -11.16 -0.95
CA GLU A 63 -28.18 -11.47 -2.39
C GLU A 63 -27.18 -10.55 -3.09
N GLY A 64 -26.26 -11.15 -3.84
CA GLY A 64 -25.24 -10.42 -4.55
C GLY A 64 -24.06 -9.97 -3.70
N GLU A 65 -24.06 -10.29 -2.42
CA GLU A 65 -22.96 -9.93 -1.53
C GLU A 65 -21.70 -10.74 -1.89
N VAL A 66 -20.58 -10.04 -1.96
CA VAL A 66 -19.28 -10.61 -2.28
C VAL A 66 -18.47 -10.72 -1.00
N SER A 67 -17.70 -11.79 -0.86
CA SER A 67 -16.87 -11.98 0.33
C SER A 67 -15.89 -10.82 0.54
N GLU A 68 -15.50 -10.59 1.79
CA GLU A 68 -14.51 -9.57 2.13
C GLU A 68 -13.18 -9.83 1.41
N LYS A 69 -12.76 -11.09 1.35
CA LYS A 69 -11.54 -11.47 0.66
C LYS A 69 -11.61 -11.12 -0.82
N ARG A 70 -12.72 -11.42 -1.48
CA ARG A 70 -12.88 -11.10 -2.90
C ARG A 70 -12.88 -9.59 -3.13
N ASN A 71 -13.56 -8.85 -2.28
CA ASN A 71 -13.54 -7.38 -2.34
C ASN A 71 -12.12 -6.85 -2.21
N HIS A 72 -11.34 -7.38 -1.28
CA HIS A 72 -9.96 -6.98 -1.09
C HIS A 72 -9.11 -7.32 -2.32
N CYS A 73 -9.30 -8.51 -2.89
CA CYS A 73 -8.61 -8.90 -4.12
C CYS A 73 -8.92 -7.95 -5.28
N MET A 74 -10.18 -7.53 -5.40
CA MET A 74 -10.59 -6.57 -6.42
C MET A 74 -9.89 -5.23 -6.27
N VAL A 75 -9.81 -4.73 -5.05
CA VAL A 75 -9.14 -3.45 -4.75
C VAL A 75 -7.63 -3.57 -5.01
N LEU A 76 -7.02 -4.66 -4.58
CA LEU A 76 -5.59 -4.89 -4.82
C LEU A 76 -5.27 -5.00 -6.32
N ALA A 77 -6.08 -5.74 -7.06
CA ALA A 77 -5.86 -5.93 -8.49
C ALA A 77 -6.00 -4.64 -9.29
N LYS A 78 -6.83 -3.74 -8.81
CA LYS A 78 -7.07 -2.47 -9.51
C LYS A 78 -6.06 -1.39 -9.15
N TYR A 79 -5.70 -1.27 -7.87
CA TYR A 79 -4.94 -0.12 -7.40
C TYR A 79 -3.53 -0.43 -6.93
N ILE A 80 -3.24 -1.67 -6.60
CA ILE A 80 -1.93 -2.06 -6.07
C ILE A 80 -1.12 -2.81 -7.10
N VAL A 81 -1.66 -3.88 -7.69
CA VAL A 81 -0.97 -4.62 -8.74
C VAL A 81 -1.16 -3.86 -10.05
N LYS A 82 -0.07 -3.40 -10.64
CA LYS A 82 -0.11 -2.62 -11.87
C LYS A 82 0.24 -3.45 -13.10
N ASP A 83 1.06 -4.47 -12.92
CA ASP A 83 1.49 -5.33 -14.02
C ASP A 83 2.22 -6.53 -13.43
N TRP A 84 2.48 -7.53 -14.23
CA TRP A 84 3.38 -8.62 -13.87
C TRP A 84 4.12 -9.14 -15.10
N GLN A 85 5.19 -9.89 -14.85
CA GLN A 85 5.98 -10.57 -15.87
C GLN A 85 6.23 -12.00 -15.41
N GLY A 86 6.19 -12.93 -16.35
CA GLY A 86 6.50 -14.33 -16.08
C GLY A 86 5.35 -15.15 -15.53
N ALA A 87 4.18 -14.55 -15.31
CA ALA A 87 3.01 -15.32 -14.90
C ALA A 87 2.52 -16.21 -16.05
N GLN A 88 2.03 -17.37 -15.70
CA GLN A 88 1.56 -18.37 -16.67
C GLN A 88 0.19 -18.88 -16.28
N ASP A 89 -0.57 -19.30 -17.29
CA ASP A 89 -1.83 -19.99 -17.05
C ASP A 89 -1.55 -21.48 -16.67
N HIS A 90 -2.61 -22.23 -16.44
CA HIS A 90 -2.49 -23.64 -16.03
C HIS A 90 -1.87 -24.54 -17.11
N GLU A 91 -1.81 -24.05 -18.34
CA GLU A 91 -1.20 -24.79 -19.46
C GLU A 91 0.26 -24.36 -19.71
N GLY A 92 0.76 -23.42 -18.93
CA GLY A 92 2.13 -22.94 -19.08
C GLY A 92 2.31 -21.80 -20.09
N ASN A 93 1.21 -21.28 -20.63
CA ASN A 93 1.27 -20.16 -21.58
C ASN A 93 1.43 -18.84 -20.83
N ALA A 94 2.15 -17.91 -21.45
CA ALA A 94 2.32 -16.57 -20.89
C ALA A 94 0.96 -15.91 -20.65
N LEU A 95 0.80 -15.33 -19.46
CA LEU A 95 -0.45 -14.73 -19.03
C LEU A 95 -0.22 -13.23 -18.79
N PRO A 96 -0.64 -12.38 -19.74
CA PRO A 96 -0.54 -10.93 -19.54
C PRO A 96 -1.41 -10.47 -18.38
N TYR A 97 -0.99 -9.40 -17.72
CA TYR A 97 -1.78 -8.87 -16.61
C TYR A 97 -3.06 -8.22 -17.10
N ASP A 98 -4.15 -8.55 -16.43
CA ASP A 98 -5.46 -7.97 -16.61
C ASP A 98 -6.09 -7.92 -15.22
N GLU A 99 -6.89 -6.93 -14.93
CA GLU A 99 -7.49 -6.75 -13.61
C GLU A 99 -8.30 -7.98 -13.16
N GLU A 100 -9.11 -8.54 -14.06
CA GLU A 100 -9.92 -9.73 -13.74
C GLU A 100 -9.05 -10.94 -13.48
N ILE A 101 -8.01 -11.11 -14.27
CA ILE A 101 -7.04 -12.20 -14.08
C ILE A 101 -6.29 -11.99 -12.77
N GLY A 102 -5.95 -10.74 -12.45
CA GLY A 102 -5.32 -10.37 -11.18
C GLY A 102 -6.18 -10.76 -9.99
N VAL A 103 -7.48 -10.49 -10.06
CA VAL A 103 -8.42 -10.90 -9.00
C VAL A 103 -8.41 -12.41 -8.84
N SER A 104 -8.51 -13.14 -9.95
CA SER A 104 -8.51 -14.61 -9.91
C SER A 104 -7.24 -15.16 -9.31
N MET A 105 -6.09 -14.59 -9.67
CA MET A 105 -4.81 -15.02 -9.13
C MET A 105 -4.72 -14.76 -7.62
N LEU A 106 -5.13 -13.58 -7.19
CA LEU A 106 -5.13 -13.21 -5.77
C LEU A 106 -6.06 -14.07 -4.94
N GLU A 107 -7.22 -14.44 -5.49
CA GLU A 107 -8.17 -15.31 -4.79
C GLU A 107 -7.70 -16.75 -4.70
N SER A 108 -7.07 -17.26 -5.76
CA SER A 108 -6.71 -18.67 -5.84
C SER A 108 -5.37 -19.00 -5.20
N ASP A 109 -4.49 -18.03 -5.04
CA ASP A 109 -3.15 -18.25 -4.51
C ASP A 109 -2.91 -17.35 -3.28
N LEU A 110 -3.01 -17.97 -2.10
CA LEU A 110 -2.83 -17.24 -0.84
C LEU A 110 -1.40 -16.68 -0.71
N GLU A 111 -0.41 -17.40 -1.17
CA GLU A 111 0.97 -16.92 -1.12
C GLU A 111 1.13 -15.65 -1.96
N PHE A 112 0.52 -15.63 -3.13
CA PHE A 112 0.54 -14.45 -3.98
C PHE A 112 -0.20 -13.27 -3.33
N PHE A 113 -1.37 -13.53 -2.75
CA PHE A 113 -2.14 -12.51 -2.03
C PHE A 113 -1.30 -11.88 -0.92
N LEU A 114 -0.70 -12.70 -0.08
CA LEU A 114 0.13 -12.22 1.04
C LEU A 114 1.39 -11.52 0.53
N PHE A 115 1.99 -12.01 -0.54
CA PHE A 115 3.16 -11.37 -1.15
C PHE A 115 2.83 -9.94 -1.61
N VAL A 116 1.73 -9.77 -2.32
CA VAL A 116 1.30 -8.46 -2.83
C VAL A 116 1.06 -7.51 -1.66
N LEU A 117 0.33 -7.96 -0.65
CA LEU A 117 -0.01 -7.13 0.50
C LEU A 117 1.24 -6.72 1.28
N ARG A 118 2.13 -7.66 1.56
CA ARG A 118 3.38 -7.38 2.28
C ARG A 118 4.32 -6.48 1.50
N SER A 119 4.42 -6.71 0.20
CA SER A 119 5.26 -5.87 -0.66
C SER A 119 4.76 -4.45 -0.71
N ALA A 120 3.45 -4.26 -0.83
CA ALA A 120 2.84 -2.94 -0.86
C ALA A 120 3.02 -2.21 0.47
N GLU A 121 2.87 -2.92 1.59
CA GLU A 121 3.09 -2.35 2.93
C GLU A 121 4.56 -1.98 3.15
N SER A 122 5.47 -2.87 2.79
CA SER A 122 6.91 -2.65 2.89
C SER A 122 7.35 -1.46 2.06
N PHE A 123 6.81 -1.35 0.85
CA PHE A 123 7.11 -0.25 -0.04
C PHE A 123 6.62 1.09 0.54
N ALA A 124 5.39 1.11 1.06
CA ALA A 124 4.84 2.31 1.70
C ALA A 124 5.71 2.74 2.89
N LYS A 125 6.13 1.78 3.70
CA LYS A 125 6.99 2.05 4.85
C LYS A 125 8.35 2.60 4.41
N GLN A 126 8.95 2.02 3.38
CA GLN A 126 10.21 2.48 2.84
C GLN A 126 10.12 3.92 2.34
N VAL A 127 9.06 4.25 1.61
CA VAL A 127 8.83 5.61 1.10
C VAL A 127 8.69 6.59 2.26
N GLN A 128 7.94 6.22 3.30
CA GLN A 128 7.77 7.06 4.48
C GLN A 128 9.08 7.28 5.23
N GLU A 129 9.90 6.25 5.36
CA GLU A 129 11.22 6.36 6.01
C GLU A 129 12.15 7.26 5.22
N GLU A 130 12.20 7.12 3.91
CA GLU A 130 13.00 7.99 3.04
C GLU A 130 12.54 9.44 3.13
N ARG A 131 11.24 9.65 3.16
CA ARG A 131 10.65 10.98 3.29
C ARG A 131 11.00 11.59 4.65
N LYS A 132 10.92 10.80 5.70
CA LYS A 132 11.28 11.23 7.05
C LYS A 132 12.76 11.58 7.14
N GLU A 133 13.64 10.76 6.61
CA GLU A 133 15.06 11.04 6.57
C GLU A 133 15.35 12.36 5.84
N THR A 134 14.73 12.57 4.70
CA THR A 134 14.92 13.78 3.91
C THR A 134 14.49 15.03 4.68
N LEU A 135 13.40 14.93 5.45
CA LEU A 135 12.86 16.05 6.22
C LEU A 135 13.62 16.29 7.52
N GLU A 136 14.15 15.25 8.13
CA GLU A 136 14.84 15.34 9.42
C GLU A 136 16.34 15.63 9.29
N LYS A 137 16.94 15.28 8.17
CA LYS A 137 18.35 15.58 7.97
C LYS A 137 18.57 17.06 7.82
N PRO A 138 19.35 17.68 8.72
CA PRO A 138 19.72 19.07 8.50
C PRO A 138 20.50 19.16 7.19
N SER A 139 20.28 20.27 6.50
CA SER A 139 21.06 20.57 5.31
C SER A 139 22.55 20.55 5.67
N PRO A 140 23.42 20.00 4.84
CA PRO A 140 24.86 20.07 5.09
C PRO A 140 25.38 21.47 5.31
N ALA A 141 24.74 22.46 4.74
CA ALA A 141 25.12 23.86 4.91
C ALA A 141 24.78 24.41 6.29
N SER A 142 23.92 23.76 7.04
CA SER A 142 23.49 24.21 8.34
C SER A 142 24.18 23.47 9.47
N SER A 143 25.26 22.92 9.21
CA SER A 143 25.96 22.15 10.20
C SER A 143 26.25 22.91 11.45
N GLY A 144 26.35 23.08 11.89
CA GLY A 144 26.50 23.38 12.77
C GLY A 144 26.32 23.48 13.63
N LYS A 145 26.86 23.80 13.54
CA LYS A 145 26.51 23.74 14.39
C LYS A 145 25.95 23.68 15.08
N ALA A 146 26.43 23.98 15.33
CA ALA A 146 25.75 23.78 16.11
C ALA A 146 25.49 23.54 16.82
N SER A 147 26.06 23.88 17.04
CA SER A 147 25.52 23.60 17.87
C SER A 147 25.45 23.49 18.57
N GLY A 148 26.02 23.80 18.76
CA GLY A 148 25.58 23.72 19.38
C GLY A 148 25.74 23.99 20.03
N GLN A 149 26.10 24.27 20.09
CA GLN A 149 25.76 24.48 20.55
C GLN A 149 25.35 24.78 20.94
N GLY A 150 25.96 25.19 21.17
CA GLY A 150 25.30 25.39 21.46
C GLY A 150 25.23 25.69 22.09
N ARG A 151 25.44 26.00 22.24
CA ARG A 151 25.07 26.19 22.78
C ARG A 151 25.24 26.17 23.36
N LYS A 152 25.67 26.43 23.59
CA LYS A 152 25.59 26.40 24.00
C LYS A 152 25.50 26.80 24.50
N GLN A 153 25.75 27.25 24.64
CA GLN A 153 25.41 27.49 24.96
C GLN A 153 25.05 27.86 25.46
N ARG A 154 25.31 28.30 25.62
CA ARG A 154 24.93 28.56 26.40
C ARG A 154 25.13 28.38 27.26
N SER A 155 25.61 28.73 27.54
CA SER A 155 25.75 28.58 28.43
C SER A 155 26.10 28.71 28.95
N ALA A 156 26.37 29.21 29.20
CA ALA A 156 26.49 29.26 29.86
C ALA A 156 26.46 29.58 30.17
N SER A 157 26.41 29.94 30.33
CA SER A 157 26.34 30.14 30.84
C SER A 157 26.01 30.11 30.75
#